data_7054f49551806d51c3c21b8cc8cb65a1
#
_entry.id   7054f49551806d51c3c21b8cc8cb65a1
#
_cell.length_a   1.000
_cell.length_b   1.000
_cell.length_c   1.000
_cell.angle_alpha   90.00
_cell.angle_beta   90.00
_cell.angle_gamma   90.00
#
_symmetry.space_group_name_H-M   'P 1'
#
loop_
_entity.id
_entity.type
_entity.pdbx_description
1 polymer ?
#
loop_
_entity_poly.entity_id
_entity_poly.type
_entity_poly.pdbx_seq_one_letter_code
_entity_poly.pdbx_strand_id
1 'polypeptide(L)'
;MKIERPGIAAQQRFVFEAATKAGIEQLEKNLQAPVIEDLELDESGYDNSHLLTEDRWKPPHPDIVFAYIEQLKRHSEYKTDKDIVTWLGLKGNNAERRLRAYKNGDNEPPYGIWRKILVATGRVPQEIEPVIAFMK
;
A
#
# COMPACT_ATOMS: atom_id res chain seq x y z
N MET A 1 18.21 38.10 25.43
CA MET A 1 18.34 36.67 25.25
C MET A 1 17.97 36.28 23.83
N LYS A 2 18.88 35.62 23.12
CA LYS A 2 18.68 35.25 21.74
C LYS A 2 18.13 33.78 21.70
N ILE A 3 16.92 33.60 21.19
CA ILE A 3 16.38 32.26 20.97
C ILE A 3 16.77 31.81 19.57
N GLU A 4 17.61 30.81 19.48
CA GLU A 4 17.99 30.24 18.20
C GLU A 4 17.03 29.15 17.79
N ARG A 5 16.58 29.20 16.51
CA ARG A 5 15.76 28.12 15.96
C ARG A 5 16.66 26.94 15.62
N PRO A 6 16.21 25.70 15.85
CA PRO A 6 16.93 24.51 15.38
C PRO A 6 17.18 24.57 13.89
N GLY A 7 18.32 24.10 13.43
CA GLY A 7 18.61 23.95 12.01
C GLY A 7 17.67 22.97 11.34
N ILE A 8 17.60 23.01 10.00
CA ILE A 8 16.71 22.12 9.21
C ILE A 8 16.99 20.64 9.51
N ALA A 9 18.28 20.27 9.60
CA ALA A 9 18.64 18.88 9.90
C ALA A 9 18.12 18.40 11.26
N ALA A 10 18.19 19.27 12.29
CA ALA A 10 17.67 18.97 13.61
C ALA A 10 16.14 18.86 13.61
N GLN A 11 15.45 19.72 12.85
CA GLN A 11 14.00 19.66 12.69
C GLN A 11 13.58 18.38 11.97
N GLN A 12 14.26 17.98 10.91
CA GLN A 12 14.00 16.73 10.18
C GLN A 12 14.22 15.52 11.08
N ARG A 13 15.27 15.53 11.90
CA ARG A 13 15.54 14.44 12.84
C ARG A 13 14.43 14.30 13.87
N PHE A 14 13.94 15.40 14.41
CA PHE A 14 12.81 15.41 15.35
C PHE A 14 11.55 14.81 14.71
N VAL A 15 11.22 15.24 13.49
CA VAL A 15 10.07 14.70 12.75
C VAL A 15 10.26 13.22 12.46
N PHE A 16 11.45 12.80 12.07
CA PHE A 16 11.76 11.39 11.81
C PHE A 16 11.52 10.54 13.06
N GLU A 17 12.04 10.97 14.22
CA GLU A 17 11.86 10.23 15.47
C GLU A 17 10.39 10.14 15.88
N ALA A 18 9.64 11.24 15.79
CA ALA A 18 8.22 11.25 16.10
C ALA A 18 7.43 10.33 15.16
N ALA A 19 7.70 10.38 13.86
CA ALA A 19 7.05 9.54 12.87
C ALA A 19 7.38 8.06 13.06
N THR A 20 8.62 7.75 13.43
CA THR A 20 9.04 6.38 13.72
C THR A 20 8.28 5.81 14.91
N LYS A 21 8.16 6.57 15.99
CA LYS A 21 7.40 6.15 17.18
C LYS A 21 5.93 5.91 16.83
N ALA A 22 5.33 6.83 16.09
CA ALA A 22 3.94 6.68 15.64
C ALA A 22 3.78 5.45 14.72
N GLY A 23 4.76 5.19 13.87
CA GLY A 23 4.77 4.02 12.99
C GLY A 23 4.82 2.70 13.77
N ILE A 24 5.62 2.63 14.81
CA ILE A 24 5.69 1.45 15.70
C ILE A 24 4.32 1.19 16.32
N GLU A 25 3.67 2.22 16.85
CA GLU A 25 2.33 2.11 17.43
C GLU A 25 1.32 1.64 16.39
N GLN A 26 1.39 2.16 15.16
CA GLN A 26 0.49 1.75 14.09
C GLN A 26 0.72 0.28 13.69
N LEU A 27 1.96 -0.16 13.61
CA LEU A 27 2.27 -1.56 13.33
C LEU A 27 1.70 -2.50 14.40
N GLU A 28 1.79 -2.11 15.67
CA GLU A 28 1.19 -2.87 16.77
C GLU A 28 -0.34 -2.92 16.65
N LYS A 29 -0.98 -1.79 16.33
CA LYS A 29 -2.44 -1.74 16.10
C LYS A 29 -2.87 -2.64 14.94
N ASN A 30 -2.05 -2.72 13.89
CA ASN A 30 -2.35 -3.56 12.73
C ASN A 30 -2.53 -5.03 13.11
N LEU A 31 -1.85 -5.51 14.15
CA LEU A 31 -2.01 -6.89 14.63
C LEU A 31 -3.41 -7.17 15.17
N GLN A 32 -4.17 -6.14 15.51
CA GLN A 32 -5.53 -6.25 16.05
C GLN A 32 -6.61 -5.99 14.99
N ALA A 33 -6.23 -5.83 13.72
CA ALA A 33 -7.19 -5.61 12.64
C ALA A 33 -8.14 -6.82 12.53
N PRO A 34 -9.42 -6.59 12.19
CA PRO A 34 -10.36 -7.70 12.06
C PRO A 34 -10.02 -8.62 10.88
N VAL A 35 -10.40 -9.89 11.01
CA VAL A 35 -10.28 -10.87 9.92
C VAL A 35 -11.57 -10.89 9.13
N ILE A 36 -11.46 -10.77 7.80
CA ILE A 36 -12.60 -10.78 6.88
C ILE A 36 -12.37 -11.90 5.85
N GLU A 37 -13.34 -12.79 5.70
CA GLU A 37 -13.22 -14.00 4.88
C GLU A 37 -14.32 -14.07 3.82
N ASP A 38 -14.46 -13.02 3.02
CA ASP A 38 -15.52 -12.94 2.01
C ASP A 38 -14.98 -12.70 0.58
N LEU A 39 -13.75 -13.12 0.31
CA LEU A 39 -13.20 -13.01 -1.04
C LEU A 39 -14.02 -13.83 -2.03
N GLU A 40 -14.50 -13.18 -3.08
CA GLU A 40 -15.31 -13.81 -4.12
C GLU A 40 -14.42 -14.39 -5.24
N LEU A 41 -13.49 -15.25 -4.86
CA LEU A 41 -12.58 -15.91 -5.78
C LEU A 41 -11.93 -17.10 -5.08
N ASP A 42 -11.88 -18.24 -5.75
CA ASP A 42 -11.03 -19.36 -5.33
C ASP A 42 -9.63 -19.16 -5.90
N GLU A 43 -8.67 -18.84 -5.02
CA GLU A 43 -7.29 -18.52 -5.41
C GLU A 43 -6.43 -19.75 -5.69
N SER A 44 -6.92 -20.96 -5.43
CA SER A 44 -6.08 -22.18 -5.45
C SER A 44 -5.47 -22.49 -6.83
N GLY A 45 -6.06 -22.00 -7.90
CA GLY A 45 -5.56 -22.19 -9.27
C GLY A 45 -4.63 -21.09 -9.77
N TYR A 46 -4.28 -20.09 -8.96
CA TYR A 46 -3.49 -18.95 -9.38
C TYR A 46 -2.10 -18.97 -8.77
N ASP A 47 -1.14 -18.35 -9.49
CA ASP A 47 0.23 -18.18 -9.03
C ASP A 47 0.28 -17.19 -7.86
N ASN A 48 1.07 -17.50 -6.84
CA ASN A 48 1.26 -16.68 -5.64
C ASN A 48 2.44 -15.71 -5.73
N SER A 49 3.12 -15.63 -6.88
CA SER A 49 4.31 -14.78 -7.01
C SER A 49 4.04 -13.29 -6.84
N HIS A 50 2.77 -12.86 -6.96
CA HIS A 50 2.39 -11.47 -6.70
C HIS A 50 2.49 -11.08 -5.22
N LEU A 51 2.61 -12.04 -4.30
CA LEU A 51 2.78 -11.81 -2.86
C LEU A 51 4.26 -11.65 -2.47
N LEU A 52 5.18 -11.94 -3.36
CA LEU A 52 6.62 -11.93 -3.07
C LEU A 52 7.18 -10.50 -3.13
N THR A 53 8.41 -10.34 -2.63
CA THR A 53 9.13 -9.07 -2.73
C THR A 53 9.60 -8.84 -4.17
N GLU A 54 9.96 -7.58 -4.49
CA GLU A 54 10.14 -7.10 -5.86
C GLU A 54 11.13 -7.94 -6.69
N ASP A 55 12.17 -8.46 -6.06
CA ASP A 55 13.20 -9.28 -6.72
C ASP A 55 12.64 -10.57 -7.37
N ARG A 56 11.55 -11.10 -6.83
CA ARG A 56 10.91 -12.34 -7.32
C ARG A 56 9.44 -12.15 -7.69
N TRP A 57 8.98 -10.91 -7.66
CA TRP A 57 7.58 -10.57 -7.90
C TRP A 57 7.17 -10.79 -9.35
N LYS A 58 5.95 -11.26 -9.53
CA LYS A 58 5.26 -11.30 -10.82
C LYS A 58 3.89 -10.64 -10.66
N PRO A 59 3.42 -9.90 -11.67
CA PRO A 59 2.11 -9.27 -11.61
C PRO A 59 1.00 -10.30 -11.34
N PRO A 60 -0.05 -9.91 -10.60
CA PRO A 60 -1.17 -10.79 -10.34
C PRO A 60 -2.04 -11.00 -11.57
N HIS A 61 -2.74 -12.12 -11.61
CA HIS A 61 -3.79 -12.35 -12.59
C HIS A 61 -4.91 -11.30 -12.44
N PRO A 62 -5.52 -10.82 -13.55
CA PRO A 62 -6.59 -9.83 -13.48
C PRO A 62 -7.76 -10.21 -12.57
N ASP A 63 -8.11 -11.49 -12.49
CA ASP A 63 -9.17 -11.97 -11.59
C ASP A 63 -8.83 -11.69 -10.12
N ILE A 64 -7.56 -11.83 -9.75
CA ILE A 64 -7.06 -11.51 -8.40
C ILE A 64 -7.13 -10.00 -8.17
N VAL A 65 -6.69 -9.20 -9.13
CA VAL A 65 -6.77 -7.74 -9.05
C VAL A 65 -8.20 -7.30 -8.81
N PHE A 66 -9.13 -7.79 -9.60
CA PHE A 66 -10.55 -7.45 -9.47
C PHE A 66 -11.10 -7.87 -8.10
N ALA A 67 -10.87 -9.12 -7.71
CA ALA A 67 -11.40 -9.65 -6.46
C ALA A 67 -10.88 -8.89 -5.23
N TYR A 68 -9.58 -8.57 -5.19
CA TYR A 68 -8.97 -7.87 -4.06
C TYR A 68 -9.46 -6.42 -3.98
N ILE A 69 -9.56 -5.73 -5.11
CA ILE A 69 -10.04 -4.34 -5.13
C ILE A 69 -11.52 -4.29 -4.73
N GLU A 70 -12.35 -5.18 -5.24
CA GLU A 70 -13.77 -5.21 -4.88
C GLU A 70 -13.98 -5.55 -3.39
N GLN A 71 -13.19 -6.47 -2.84
CA GLN A 71 -13.22 -6.76 -1.41
C GLN A 71 -12.82 -5.53 -0.58
N LEU A 72 -11.76 -4.85 -0.98
CA LEU A 72 -11.31 -3.61 -0.31
C LEU A 72 -12.40 -2.55 -0.34
N LYS A 73 -13.09 -2.37 -1.46
CA LYS A 73 -14.20 -1.42 -1.58
C LYS A 73 -15.36 -1.76 -0.64
N ARG A 74 -15.68 -3.06 -0.46
CA ARG A 74 -16.76 -3.48 0.44
C ARG A 74 -16.48 -3.17 1.90
N HIS A 75 -15.22 -3.24 2.33
CA HIS A 75 -14.83 -3.19 3.74
C HIS A 75 -14.02 -1.97 4.15
N SER A 76 -13.87 -0.98 3.27
CA SER A 76 -13.15 0.25 3.57
C SER A 76 -14.01 1.47 3.31
N GLU A 77 -13.46 2.64 3.62
CA GLU A 77 -14.04 3.93 3.25
C GLU A 77 -13.93 4.21 1.74
N TYR A 78 -13.12 3.45 1.01
CA TYR A 78 -12.88 3.63 -0.43
C TYR A 78 -13.92 2.85 -1.24
N LYS A 79 -15.14 3.40 -1.33
CA LYS A 79 -16.30 2.68 -1.89
C LYS A 79 -16.38 2.71 -3.41
N THR A 80 -15.67 3.60 -4.07
CA THR A 80 -15.71 3.78 -5.52
C THR A 80 -14.31 3.64 -6.13
N ASP A 81 -14.26 3.40 -7.45
CA ASP A 81 -12.99 3.40 -8.19
C ASP A 81 -12.26 4.74 -8.05
N LYS A 82 -12.99 5.84 -8.03
CA LYS A 82 -12.42 7.18 -7.80
C LYS A 82 -11.72 7.26 -6.44
N ASP A 83 -12.33 6.74 -5.40
CA ASP A 83 -11.72 6.69 -4.06
C ASP A 83 -10.45 5.84 -4.06
N ILE A 84 -10.49 4.69 -4.72
CA ILE A 84 -9.33 3.79 -4.82
C ILE A 84 -8.17 4.46 -5.54
N VAL A 85 -8.41 5.11 -6.69
CA VAL A 85 -7.32 5.76 -7.44
C VAL A 85 -6.72 6.94 -6.66
N THR A 86 -7.55 7.68 -5.93
CA THR A 86 -7.08 8.77 -5.06
C THR A 86 -6.18 8.21 -3.95
N TRP A 87 -6.62 7.16 -3.28
CA TRP A 87 -5.86 6.49 -2.24
C TRP A 87 -4.53 5.91 -2.75
N LEU A 88 -4.55 5.32 -3.95
CA LEU A 88 -3.34 4.76 -4.57
C LEU A 88 -2.37 5.84 -5.07
N GLY A 89 -2.79 7.10 -5.10
CA GLY A 89 -1.97 8.19 -5.60
C GLY A 89 -1.90 8.26 -7.13
N LEU A 90 -2.81 7.60 -7.83
CA LEU A 90 -2.91 7.70 -9.28
C LEU A 90 -3.53 9.04 -9.65
N LYS A 91 -2.85 9.79 -10.51
CA LYS A 91 -3.26 11.17 -10.86
C LYS A 91 -3.58 11.28 -12.35
N GLY A 92 -4.34 12.34 -12.68
CA GLY A 92 -4.68 12.68 -14.05
C GLY A 92 -6.04 12.16 -14.48
N ASN A 93 -6.46 12.56 -15.68
CA ASN A 93 -7.78 12.23 -16.20
C ASN A 93 -7.98 10.75 -16.51
N ASN A 94 -6.90 9.98 -16.59
CA ASN A 94 -6.93 8.57 -16.94
C ASN A 94 -6.78 7.64 -15.72
N ALA A 95 -6.82 8.16 -14.49
CA ALA A 95 -6.57 7.34 -13.29
C ALA A 95 -7.57 6.18 -13.14
N GLU A 96 -8.87 6.48 -13.26
CA GLU A 96 -9.90 5.43 -13.17
C GLU A 96 -9.83 4.44 -14.32
N ARG A 97 -9.48 4.91 -15.51
CA ARG A 97 -9.27 4.05 -16.69
C ARG A 97 -8.10 3.10 -16.47
N ARG A 98 -7.02 3.59 -15.87
CA ARG A 98 -5.85 2.75 -15.52
C ARG A 98 -6.25 1.67 -14.52
N LEU A 99 -7.04 2.02 -13.50
CA LEU A 99 -7.51 1.04 -12.52
C LEU A 99 -8.38 -0.04 -13.19
N ARG A 100 -9.29 0.36 -14.09
CA ARG A 100 -10.09 -0.61 -14.84
C ARG A 100 -9.23 -1.51 -15.70
N ALA A 101 -8.18 -0.97 -16.32
CA ALA A 101 -7.23 -1.75 -17.12
C ALA A 101 -6.50 -2.80 -16.26
N TYR A 102 -6.16 -2.48 -15.02
CA TYR A 102 -5.59 -3.46 -14.09
C TYR A 102 -6.59 -4.57 -13.75
N LYS A 103 -7.85 -4.21 -13.55
CA LYS A 103 -8.92 -5.18 -13.21
C LYS A 103 -9.30 -6.09 -14.36
N ASN A 104 -9.19 -5.63 -15.60
CA ASN A 104 -9.60 -6.42 -16.78
C ASN A 104 -8.44 -7.08 -17.54
N GLY A 105 -7.20 -6.82 -17.13
CA GLY A 105 -6.03 -7.45 -17.73
C GLY A 105 -5.43 -6.71 -18.91
N ASP A 106 -5.95 -5.53 -19.27
CA ASP A 106 -5.36 -4.72 -20.35
C ASP A 106 -3.98 -4.18 -19.95
N ASN A 107 -3.76 -3.92 -18.68
CA ASN A 107 -2.47 -3.52 -18.13
C ASN A 107 -2.21 -4.24 -16.82
N GLU A 108 -0.94 -4.40 -16.49
CA GLU A 108 -0.50 -4.97 -15.22
C GLU A 108 -0.26 -3.85 -14.20
N PRO A 109 -0.71 -3.97 -12.95
CA PRO A 109 -0.38 -2.99 -11.93
C PRO A 109 1.13 -3.03 -11.63
N PRO A 110 1.78 -1.87 -11.45
CA PRO A 110 3.18 -1.84 -11.00
C PRO A 110 3.32 -2.39 -9.58
N TYR A 111 4.51 -2.88 -9.25
CA TYR A 111 4.80 -3.47 -7.94
C TYR A 111 4.36 -2.58 -6.78
N GLY A 112 4.75 -1.29 -6.78
CA GLY A 112 4.43 -0.39 -5.67
C GLY A 112 2.94 -0.16 -5.46
N ILE A 113 2.17 -0.08 -6.54
CA ILE A 113 0.71 0.05 -6.50
C ILE A 113 0.09 -1.22 -5.91
N TRP A 114 0.50 -2.36 -6.42
CA TRP A 114 -0.03 -3.64 -5.95
C TRP A 114 0.36 -3.92 -4.50
N ARG A 115 1.61 -3.63 -4.13
CA ARG A 115 2.09 -3.80 -2.76
C ARG A 115 1.27 -3.00 -1.75
N LYS A 116 0.89 -1.77 -2.09
CA LYS A 116 0.05 -0.95 -1.23
C LYS A 116 -1.31 -1.62 -0.96
N ILE A 117 -1.91 -2.20 -1.97
CA ILE A 117 -3.17 -2.94 -1.82
C ILE A 117 -2.96 -4.16 -0.92
N LEU A 118 -1.89 -4.92 -1.12
CA LEU A 118 -1.60 -6.11 -0.32
C LEU A 118 -1.36 -5.78 1.15
N VAL A 119 -0.62 -4.73 1.44
CA VAL A 119 -0.37 -4.28 2.82
C VAL A 119 -1.67 -3.85 3.50
N ALA A 120 -2.47 -3.03 2.82
CA ALA A 120 -3.74 -2.53 3.37
C ALA A 120 -4.74 -3.64 3.63
N THR A 121 -4.67 -4.74 2.89
CA THR A 121 -5.57 -5.89 3.06
C THR A 121 -4.97 -7.00 3.91
N GLY A 122 -3.83 -6.74 4.56
CA GLY A 122 -3.22 -7.67 5.51
C GLY A 122 -2.63 -8.93 4.88
N ARG A 123 -2.39 -8.94 3.58
CA ARG A 123 -1.88 -10.12 2.86
C ARG A 123 -0.36 -10.24 2.91
N VAL A 124 0.33 -9.13 3.04
CA VAL A 124 1.79 -9.08 3.18
C VAL A 124 2.16 -8.02 4.22
N PRO A 125 3.31 -8.19 4.89
CA PRO A 125 3.78 -7.14 5.81
C PRO A 125 4.33 -5.94 5.04
N GLN A 126 4.28 -4.77 5.67
CA GLN A 126 4.93 -3.58 5.15
C GLN A 126 6.45 -3.77 5.13
N GLU A 127 7.09 -3.41 4.02
CA GLU A 127 8.54 -3.44 3.91
C GLU A 127 9.15 -2.28 4.69
N ILE A 128 10.00 -2.60 5.67
CA ILE A 128 10.71 -1.60 6.47
C ILE A 128 12.16 -1.56 5.98
N GLU A 129 12.55 -0.43 5.40
CA GLU A 129 13.89 -0.27 4.86
C GLU A 129 14.86 0.27 5.91
N PRO A 130 16.09 -0.27 5.97
CA PRO A 130 17.10 0.28 6.87
C PRO A 130 17.56 1.66 6.40
N VAL A 131 17.76 2.58 7.35
CA VAL A 131 18.40 3.87 7.03
C VAL A 131 19.90 3.64 6.90
N ILE A 132 20.47 3.99 5.75
CA ILE A 132 21.91 3.82 5.50
C ILE A 132 22.69 4.80 6.37
N ALA A 133 22.28 6.06 6.39
CA ALA A 133 22.85 7.12 7.23
C ALA A 133 21.93 8.33 7.15
N PHE A 134 21.92 9.17 8.19
CA PHE A 134 21.27 10.47 8.10
C PHE A 134 22.20 11.42 7.35
N MET A 135 21.93 11.64 6.08
CA MET A 135 22.75 12.47 5.21
C MET A 135 22.28 13.92 5.25
N LYS A 136 23.20 14.84 5.46
CA LYS A 136 22.94 16.29 5.62
C LYS A 136 23.61 17.08 4.53
#